data_39f9765403d5ba009ca5d1dea391cbc1
#
_entry.id   39f9765403d5ba009ca5d1dea391cbc1
#
_cell.length_a   1.000
_cell.length_b   1.000
_cell.length_c   1.000
_cell.angle_alpha   90.00
_cell.angle_beta   90.00
_cell.angle_gamma   90.00
#
_symmetry.space_group_name_H-M   'P 1'
#
loop_
_entity.id
_entity.type
_entity.pdbx_description
1 polymer ?
#
loop_
_entity_poly.entity_id
_entity_poly.type
_entity_poly.pdbx_seq_one_letter_code
_entity_poly.pdbx_strand_id
1 'polypeptide(L)'
;MKINKNIYINSSIGSTRIAILENKNLSDIFVELPDHKKMVGNIFKGKVQNVIPGMQAAFVDIGYPSNAFLPFAEINSINDLNNVAFSIEDEKKPSKNRDKKINFSIGDEIIVQVIKEPFSSKGPRVSTNISLPGSLLVLVPNQNYIGISRKISDKYEKKRLKNIISSIKPKDFGVIVRTVSAGKEQKIIENDFNELLETWNTTNKKINKLKSPSLLHTDYNISNMVIRDLFTNDINELFIDNKAIYNRIYKYTKKIDAKKSSKIKFYNSKTPIFDNHNIEDQISKALK
;
A
#
# COMPACT_ATOMS: atom_id res chain seq x y z
N MET A 1 -11.18 -12.24 28.09
CA MET A 1 -10.63 -13.41 27.35
C MET A 1 -9.81 -12.89 26.17
N LYS A 2 -8.60 -13.44 25.95
CA LYS A 2 -7.78 -13.05 24.79
C LYS A 2 -8.40 -13.73 23.56
N ILE A 3 -8.85 -12.94 22.57
CA ILE A 3 -9.41 -13.47 21.33
C ILE A 3 -8.30 -14.19 20.58
N ASN A 4 -8.55 -15.43 20.17
CA ASN A 4 -7.62 -16.20 19.34
C ASN A 4 -7.93 -15.88 17.88
N LYS A 5 -7.04 -15.10 17.23
CA LYS A 5 -7.22 -14.60 15.87
C LYS A 5 -6.16 -15.18 14.94
N ASN A 6 -6.59 -15.92 13.92
CA ASN A 6 -5.71 -16.58 12.97
C ASN A 6 -6.08 -16.20 11.53
N ILE A 7 -5.09 -16.20 10.64
CA ILE A 7 -5.25 -15.94 9.21
C ILE A 7 -4.94 -17.25 8.46
N TYR A 8 -5.77 -17.56 7.48
CA TYR A 8 -5.61 -18.71 6.60
C TYR A 8 -5.58 -18.25 5.15
N ILE A 9 -4.54 -18.59 4.41
CA ILE A 9 -4.38 -18.28 2.99
C ILE A 9 -4.47 -19.57 2.20
N ASN A 10 -5.50 -19.65 1.37
CA ASN A 10 -5.70 -20.71 0.39
C ASN A 10 -5.43 -20.15 -1.01
N SER A 11 -4.47 -20.72 -1.71
CA SER A 11 -4.11 -20.28 -3.07
C SER A 11 -4.19 -21.44 -4.05
N SER A 12 -5.09 -21.31 -5.00
CA SER A 12 -5.31 -22.24 -6.12
C SER A 12 -4.97 -21.58 -7.47
N ILE A 13 -5.10 -22.33 -8.58
CA ILE A 13 -4.84 -21.83 -9.94
C ILE A 13 -5.80 -20.69 -10.31
N GLY A 14 -7.04 -20.73 -9.81
CA GLY A 14 -8.10 -19.76 -10.18
C GLY A 14 -8.32 -18.64 -9.18
N SER A 15 -7.74 -18.70 -7.97
CA SER A 15 -7.95 -17.63 -6.96
C SER A 15 -7.02 -17.77 -5.77
N THR A 16 -6.78 -16.66 -5.08
CA THR A 16 -6.21 -16.67 -3.74
C THR A 16 -7.24 -16.11 -2.77
N ARG A 17 -7.54 -16.89 -1.72
CA ARG A 17 -8.53 -16.54 -0.71
C ARG A 17 -7.84 -16.40 0.65
N ILE A 18 -8.24 -15.39 1.42
CA ILE A 18 -7.76 -15.17 2.78
C ILE A 18 -8.96 -15.17 3.71
N ALA A 19 -8.93 -16.04 4.69
CA ALA A 19 -9.92 -16.08 5.76
C ALA A 19 -9.30 -15.65 7.09
N ILE A 20 -10.01 -14.85 7.85
CA ILE A 20 -9.67 -14.48 9.22
C ILE A 20 -10.66 -15.15 10.14
N LEU A 21 -10.16 -15.94 11.08
CA LEU A 21 -10.96 -16.59 12.11
C LEU A 21 -10.69 -15.97 13.48
N GLU A 22 -11.77 -15.63 14.19
CA GLU A 22 -11.75 -15.21 15.59
C GLU A 22 -12.42 -16.30 16.43
N ASN A 23 -11.67 -16.91 17.34
CA ASN A 23 -12.14 -18.04 18.15
C ASN A 23 -12.79 -19.17 17.32
N LYS A 24 -12.19 -19.50 16.15
CA LYS A 24 -12.65 -20.48 15.16
C LYS A 24 -13.89 -20.05 14.33
N ASN A 25 -14.44 -18.87 14.55
CA ASN A 25 -15.53 -18.32 13.74
C ASN A 25 -14.97 -17.43 12.63
N LEU A 26 -15.51 -17.54 11.42
CA LEU A 26 -15.15 -16.71 10.28
C LEU A 26 -15.57 -15.27 10.54
N SER A 27 -14.60 -14.34 10.59
CA SER A 27 -14.81 -12.90 10.75
C SER A 27 -14.79 -12.21 9.38
N ASP A 28 -13.79 -12.51 8.56
CA ASP A 28 -13.58 -11.85 7.28
C ASP A 28 -13.10 -12.84 6.23
N ILE A 29 -13.48 -12.57 4.97
CA ILE A 29 -12.96 -13.27 3.79
C ILE A 29 -12.59 -12.28 2.70
N PHE A 30 -11.40 -12.45 2.11
CA PHE A 30 -10.92 -11.71 0.96
C PHE A 30 -10.64 -12.68 -0.18
N VAL A 31 -11.03 -12.30 -1.39
CA VAL A 31 -10.84 -13.12 -2.61
C VAL A 31 -10.10 -12.29 -3.65
N GLU A 32 -9.01 -12.83 -4.18
CA GLU A 32 -8.29 -12.27 -5.32
C GLU A 32 -8.44 -13.24 -6.51
N LEU A 33 -9.00 -12.72 -7.59
CA LEU A 33 -9.14 -13.43 -8.86
C LEU A 33 -8.03 -13.01 -9.82
N PRO A 34 -7.46 -13.93 -10.64
CA PRO A 34 -6.40 -13.60 -11.60
C PRO A 34 -6.79 -12.53 -12.61
N ASP A 35 -8.07 -12.51 -13.01
CA ASP A 35 -8.59 -11.63 -14.04
C ASP A 35 -8.98 -10.24 -13.51
N HIS A 36 -9.12 -10.08 -12.21
CA HIS A 36 -9.45 -8.83 -11.54
C HIS A 36 -8.28 -8.30 -10.71
N LYS A 37 -7.14 -8.08 -11.39
CA LYS A 37 -5.98 -7.46 -10.74
C LYS A 37 -6.32 -6.02 -10.37
N LYS A 38 -6.40 -5.76 -9.09
CA LYS A 38 -6.56 -4.40 -8.58
C LYS A 38 -5.41 -3.53 -9.08
N MET A 39 -5.74 -2.34 -9.54
CA MET A 39 -4.79 -1.36 -10.07
C MET A 39 -4.41 -0.29 -9.04
N VAL A 40 -5.25 -0.08 -8.02
CA VAL A 40 -4.99 0.92 -6.97
C VAL A 40 -3.63 0.68 -6.33
N GLY A 41 -2.82 1.75 -6.24
CA GLY A 41 -1.45 1.70 -5.76
C GLY A 41 -0.40 1.46 -6.85
N ASN A 42 -0.78 0.92 -8.01
CA ASN A 42 0.16 0.72 -9.12
C ASN A 42 0.67 2.04 -9.66
N ILE A 43 1.97 2.09 -9.99
CA ILE A 43 2.64 3.27 -10.51
C ILE A 43 2.96 3.03 -11.99
N PHE A 44 2.58 3.99 -12.82
CA PHE A 44 2.80 3.95 -14.27
C PHE A 44 3.63 5.14 -14.73
N LYS A 45 4.41 4.93 -15.79
CA LYS A 45 4.89 5.99 -16.66
C LYS A 45 3.84 6.16 -17.75
N GLY A 46 3.09 7.26 -17.71
CA GLY A 46 2.02 7.54 -18.65
C GLY A 46 2.40 8.65 -19.61
N LYS A 47 1.56 8.84 -20.65
CA LYS A 47 1.68 9.90 -21.63
C LYS A 47 0.40 10.73 -21.68
N VAL A 48 0.51 12.03 -21.55
CA VAL A 48 -0.64 12.95 -21.61
C VAL A 48 -1.26 12.89 -23.01
N GLN A 49 -2.52 12.47 -23.08
CA GLN A 49 -3.28 12.37 -24.34
C GLN A 49 -4.16 13.59 -24.58
N ASN A 50 -4.71 14.16 -23.52
CA ASN A 50 -5.57 15.33 -23.61
C ASN A 50 -5.52 16.13 -22.30
N VAL A 51 -5.70 17.46 -22.44
CA VAL A 51 -5.79 18.40 -21.31
C VAL A 51 -7.08 19.20 -21.48
N ILE A 52 -7.96 19.16 -20.48
CA ILE A 52 -9.26 19.83 -20.52
C ILE A 52 -9.34 20.84 -19.37
N PRO A 53 -8.93 22.09 -19.61
CA PRO A 53 -8.91 23.13 -18.56
C PRO A 53 -10.28 23.38 -17.92
N GLY A 54 -11.36 23.31 -18.69
CA GLY A 54 -12.73 23.47 -18.18
C GLY A 54 -13.16 22.40 -17.17
N MET A 55 -12.58 21.17 -17.24
CA MET A 55 -12.77 20.10 -16.27
C MET A 55 -11.71 20.10 -15.18
N GLN A 56 -10.73 20.98 -15.24
CA GLN A 56 -9.56 20.99 -14.34
C GLN A 56 -8.89 19.61 -14.27
N ALA A 57 -8.68 18.97 -15.45
CA ALA A 57 -8.17 17.61 -15.53
C ALA A 57 -7.38 17.35 -16.82
N ALA A 58 -6.51 16.33 -16.78
CA ALA A 58 -5.85 15.73 -17.92
C ALA A 58 -6.23 14.25 -18.06
N PHE A 59 -6.16 13.74 -19.28
CA PHE A 59 -6.30 12.32 -19.59
C PHE A 59 -4.93 11.74 -19.96
N VAL A 60 -4.57 10.62 -19.33
CA VAL A 60 -3.24 10.03 -19.40
C VAL A 60 -3.36 8.60 -19.90
N ASP A 61 -2.66 8.28 -20.97
CA ASP A 61 -2.47 6.92 -21.43
C ASP A 61 -1.47 6.22 -20.51
N ILE A 62 -1.92 5.14 -19.86
CA ILE A 62 -1.10 4.28 -19.00
C ILE A 62 -0.99 2.85 -19.53
N GLY A 63 -1.41 2.62 -20.80
CA GLY A 63 -1.49 1.30 -21.41
C GLY A 63 -2.74 0.49 -21.02
N TYR A 64 -3.77 1.16 -20.50
CA TYR A 64 -5.08 0.58 -20.21
C TYR A 64 -6.08 0.97 -21.33
N PRO A 65 -7.10 0.16 -21.64
CA PRO A 65 -8.04 0.44 -22.74
C PRO A 65 -8.69 1.83 -22.69
N SER A 66 -8.94 2.36 -21.49
CA SER A 66 -9.47 3.71 -21.29
C SER A 66 -8.40 4.60 -20.63
N ASN A 67 -8.22 5.83 -21.13
CA ASN A 67 -7.26 6.77 -20.54
C ASN A 67 -7.56 7.05 -19.07
N ALA A 68 -6.51 7.13 -18.27
CA ALA A 68 -6.61 7.46 -16.85
C ALA A 68 -6.97 8.95 -16.66
N PHE A 69 -7.82 9.21 -15.67
CA PHE A 69 -8.26 10.55 -15.31
C PHE A 69 -7.36 11.15 -14.22
N LEU A 70 -6.69 12.26 -14.55
CA LEU A 70 -5.82 13.02 -13.64
C LEU A 70 -6.44 14.38 -13.34
N PRO A 71 -7.12 14.58 -12.21
CA PRO A 71 -7.57 15.90 -11.77
C PRO A 71 -6.37 16.80 -11.45
N PHE A 72 -6.45 18.09 -11.75
CA PHE A 72 -5.39 19.04 -11.42
C PHE A 72 -5.14 19.17 -9.91
N ALA A 73 -6.16 18.94 -9.07
CA ALA A 73 -6.03 18.86 -7.62
C ALA A 73 -5.09 17.73 -7.16
N GLU A 74 -4.91 16.69 -7.96
CA GLU A 74 -4.02 15.52 -7.67
C GLU A 74 -2.59 15.74 -8.20
N ILE A 75 -2.25 16.95 -8.64
CA ILE A 75 -0.92 17.28 -9.16
C ILE A 75 -0.16 18.03 -8.08
N ASN A 76 0.87 17.39 -7.50
CA ASN A 76 1.78 17.99 -6.51
C ASN A 76 1.09 18.71 -5.34
N SER A 77 -0.12 18.31 -4.96
CA SER A 77 -0.82 18.93 -3.84
C SER A 77 -0.44 18.28 -2.51
N ILE A 78 0.47 18.92 -1.77
CA ILE A 78 0.74 18.61 -0.34
C ILE A 78 -0.53 18.84 0.50
N ASN A 79 -1.45 19.68 0.02
CA ASN A 79 -2.63 20.14 0.77
C ASN A 79 -3.65 19.04 1.09
N ASP A 80 -3.72 17.97 0.29
CA ASP A 80 -4.70 16.90 0.53
C ASP A 80 -4.25 15.92 1.63
N LEU A 81 -2.94 15.87 1.94
CA LEU A 81 -2.43 15.06 3.05
C LEU A 81 -2.85 15.61 4.43
N ASN A 82 -3.15 16.93 4.53
CA ASN A 82 -3.66 17.54 5.76
C ASN A 82 -5.11 17.12 6.09
N ASN A 83 -5.87 16.62 5.12
CA ASN A 83 -7.21 16.09 5.33
C ASN A 83 -7.21 14.59 5.70
N VAL A 84 -6.09 13.92 5.53
CA VAL A 84 -5.90 12.54 5.94
C VAL A 84 -5.47 12.51 7.42
N ALA A 85 -5.71 11.43 8.13
CA ALA A 85 -5.56 11.22 9.58
C ALA A 85 -4.16 11.42 10.18
N PHE A 86 -3.33 12.32 9.61
CA PHE A 86 -1.95 12.59 10.03
C PHE A 86 -1.73 14.05 10.43
N SER A 87 -0.87 14.29 11.45
CA SER A 87 -0.41 15.62 11.83
C SER A 87 0.96 15.85 11.19
N ILE A 88 1.09 16.87 10.35
CA ILE A 88 2.38 17.36 9.84
C ILE A 88 2.83 18.46 10.80
N GLU A 89 3.92 18.23 11.55
CA GLU A 89 4.33 19.13 12.62
C GLU A 89 5.39 20.16 12.20
N ASP A 90 5.96 20.10 11.00
CA ASP A 90 7.18 20.86 10.64
C ASP A 90 7.08 21.78 9.43
N GLU A 91 5.92 22.16 8.94
CA GLU A 91 5.90 23.13 7.86
C GLU A 91 5.30 24.47 8.27
N LYS A 92 6.08 25.55 8.03
CA LYS A 92 5.52 26.89 7.77
C LYS A 92 4.33 26.68 6.84
N LYS A 93 3.14 27.11 7.26
CA LYS A 93 1.88 26.99 6.49
C LYS A 93 2.17 27.13 5.01
N PRO A 94 1.81 26.15 4.18
CA PRO A 94 2.06 26.25 2.75
C PRO A 94 1.45 27.55 2.26
N SER A 95 2.25 28.37 1.60
CA SER A 95 1.78 29.61 1.00
C SER A 95 0.60 29.29 0.12
N LYS A 96 -0.47 30.11 0.22
CA LYS A 96 -1.68 30.06 -0.62
C LYS A 96 -1.36 30.37 -2.10
N ASN A 97 -0.36 29.73 -2.69
CA ASN A 97 -0.14 29.82 -4.13
C ASN A 97 -1.09 28.85 -4.83
N ARG A 98 -2.37 29.25 -4.92
CA ARG A 98 -3.44 28.55 -5.67
C ARG A 98 -3.28 28.62 -7.17
N ASP A 99 -2.28 29.33 -7.70
CA ASP A 99 -2.14 29.63 -9.14
C ASP A 99 -0.82 29.12 -9.75
N LYS A 100 -0.32 27.95 -9.36
CA LYS A 100 0.62 27.28 -10.24
C LYS A 100 -0.15 26.86 -11.49
N LYS A 101 -0.01 27.62 -12.58
CA LYS A 101 -0.45 27.20 -13.92
C LYS A 101 0.15 25.83 -14.18
N ILE A 102 -0.71 24.83 -14.18
CA ILE A 102 -0.34 23.46 -14.52
C ILE A 102 -0.21 23.45 -16.04
N ASN A 103 1.02 23.47 -16.52
CA ASN A 103 1.33 23.44 -17.94
C ASN A 103 1.68 22.01 -18.34
N PHE A 104 0.69 21.16 -18.53
CA PHE A 104 0.88 19.90 -19.25
C PHE A 104 0.60 20.15 -20.74
N SER A 105 1.48 19.63 -21.57
CA SER A 105 1.31 19.54 -23.01
C SER A 105 0.91 18.13 -23.41
N ILE A 106 0.12 18.01 -24.47
CA ILE A 106 -0.16 16.70 -25.06
C ILE A 106 1.16 16.09 -25.50
N GLY A 107 1.38 14.84 -25.11
CA GLY A 107 2.62 14.12 -25.39
C GLY A 107 3.61 14.08 -24.23
N ASP A 108 3.42 14.88 -23.17
CA ASP A 108 4.29 14.86 -22.00
C ASP A 108 4.27 13.48 -21.30
N GLU A 109 5.45 13.02 -20.90
CA GLU A 109 5.59 11.83 -20.08
C GLU A 109 5.48 12.20 -18.60
N ILE A 110 4.60 11.53 -17.87
CA ILE A 110 4.38 11.78 -16.46
C ILE A 110 4.32 10.47 -15.66
N ILE A 111 4.71 10.54 -14.39
CA ILE A 111 4.60 9.43 -13.47
C ILE A 111 3.32 9.60 -12.67
N VAL A 112 2.48 8.57 -12.69
CA VAL A 112 1.18 8.59 -12.02
C VAL A 112 0.94 7.31 -11.23
N GLN A 113 0.24 7.44 -10.11
CA GLN A 113 -0.24 6.33 -9.28
C GLN A 113 -1.75 6.23 -9.36
N VAL A 114 -2.26 5.01 -9.53
CA VAL A 114 -3.71 4.77 -9.53
C VAL A 114 -4.25 4.90 -8.10
N ILE A 115 -5.27 5.75 -7.93
CA ILE A 115 -5.93 6.00 -6.64
C ILE A 115 -7.36 5.48 -6.58
N LYS A 116 -7.99 5.22 -7.75
CA LYS A 116 -9.30 4.55 -7.85
C LYS A 116 -9.33 3.63 -9.06
N GLU A 117 -9.94 2.48 -8.89
CA GLU A 117 -10.18 1.51 -9.95
C GLU A 117 -10.99 2.09 -11.11
N PRO A 118 -10.79 1.59 -12.34
CA PRO A 118 -11.69 1.91 -13.46
C PRO A 118 -13.11 1.47 -13.12
N PHE A 119 -14.09 2.24 -13.57
CA PHE A 119 -15.50 1.94 -13.33
C PHE A 119 -16.33 2.12 -14.60
N SER A 120 -17.06 1.07 -15.00
CA SER A 120 -17.82 1.04 -16.26
C SER A 120 -16.93 1.37 -17.45
N SER A 121 -17.27 2.36 -18.27
CA SER A 121 -16.48 2.84 -19.41
C SER A 121 -15.40 3.86 -19.05
N LYS A 122 -15.30 4.26 -17.76
CA LYS A 122 -14.34 5.29 -17.32
C LYS A 122 -13.02 4.65 -16.92
N GLY A 123 -11.92 5.25 -17.38
CA GLY A 123 -10.58 4.85 -16.96
C GLY A 123 -10.31 5.08 -15.45
N PRO A 124 -9.21 4.53 -14.94
CA PRO A 124 -8.84 4.69 -13.54
C PRO A 124 -8.54 6.15 -13.20
N ARG A 125 -8.78 6.55 -11.95
CA ARG A 125 -8.34 7.85 -11.46
C ARG A 125 -6.90 7.75 -10.96
N VAL A 126 -6.08 8.72 -11.32
CA VAL A 126 -4.65 8.75 -10.98
C VAL A 126 -4.25 10.06 -10.31
N SER A 127 -3.10 10.03 -9.63
CA SER A 127 -2.46 11.17 -8.97
C SER A 127 -0.96 11.19 -9.32
N THR A 128 -0.33 12.36 -9.31
CA THR A 128 1.14 12.48 -9.38
C THR A 128 1.79 12.38 -8.00
N ASN A 129 0.99 12.37 -6.93
CA ASN A 129 1.47 12.18 -5.56
C ASN A 129 1.72 10.70 -5.31
N ILE A 130 2.96 10.28 -5.55
CA ILE A 130 3.36 8.88 -5.36
C ILE A 130 3.51 8.59 -3.88
N SER A 131 2.94 7.48 -3.42
CA SER A 131 3.10 6.97 -2.07
C SER A 131 3.36 5.46 -2.08
N LEU A 132 4.30 5.01 -1.28
CA LEU A 132 4.64 3.60 -1.11
C LEU A 132 4.31 3.18 0.33
N PRO A 133 3.18 2.50 0.52
CA PRO A 133 2.79 2.06 1.86
C PRO A 133 3.56 0.81 2.29
N GLY A 134 4.24 0.91 3.45
CA GLY A 134 4.85 -0.19 4.17
C GLY A 134 3.99 -0.70 5.32
N SER A 135 4.55 -1.58 6.14
CA SER A 135 3.87 -2.09 7.34
C SER A 135 3.76 -1.03 8.43
N LEU A 136 4.80 -0.25 8.65
CA LEU A 136 4.92 0.74 9.73
C LEU A 136 4.87 2.17 9.21
N LEU A 137 5.37 2.40 8.01
CA LEU A 137 5.57 3.70 7.40
C LEU A 137 4.87 3.80 6.05
N VAL A 138 4.69 5.04 5.57
CA VAL A 138 4.41 5.32 4.15
C VAL A 138 5.52 6.24 3.65
N LEU A 139 6.21 5.85 2.58
CA LEU A 139 7.24 6.65 1.94
C LEU A 139 6.60 7.48 0.82
N VAL A 140 6.90 8.78 0.80
CA VAL A 140 6.40 9.71 -0.22
C VAL A 140 7.60 10.39 -0.90
N PRO A 141 7.99 9.92 -2.08
CA PRO A 141 9.13 10.48 -2.81
C PRO A 141 8.88 11.92 -3.26
N ASN A 142 9.97 12.67 -3.46
CA ASN A 142 9.96 14.07 -3.91
C ASN A 142 9.21 15.03 -2.97
N GLN A 143 9.17 14.71 -1.68
CA GLN A 143 8.56 15.52 -0.64
C GLN A 143 9.53 15.63 0.54
N ASN A 144 9.34 16.63 1.43
CA ASN A 144 10.18 16.78 2.60
C ASN A 144 9.34 17.11 3.85
N TYR A 145 8.72 16.09 4.44
CA TYR A 145 7.98 16.22 5.68
C TYR A 145 8.00 14.93 6.51
N ILE A 146 7.61 15.02 7.77
CA ILE A 146 7.33 13.88 8.64
C ILE A 146 5.90 14.02 9.16
N GLY A 147 5.04 13.08 8.76
CA GLY A 147 3.68 12.96 9.27
C GLY A 147 3.59 11.85 10.32
N ILE A 148 2.81 12.07 11.37
CA ILE A 148 2.56 11.04 12.39
C ILE A 148 1.06 10.84 12.53
N SER A 149 0.62 9.58 12.60
CA SER A 149 -0.79 9.24 12.78
C SER A 149 -1.41 9.97 13.98
N ARG A 150 -2.54 10.64 13.78
CA ARG A 150 -3.29 11.31 14.85
C ARG A 150 -3.77 10.35 15.93
N LYS A 151 -3.96 9.08 15.60
CA LYS A 151 -4.36 8.03 16.54
C LYS A 151 -3.30 7.67 17.58
N ILE A 152 -2.04 8.08 17.39
CA ILE A 152 -1.01 8.01 18.43
C ILE A 152 -1.23 9.23 19.31
N SER A 153 -1.77 9.04 20.52
CA SER A 153 -2.11 10.15 21.44
C SER A 153 -0.94 10.57 22.30
N ASP A 154 -0.02 9.66 22.62
CA ASP A 154 1.14 9.93 23.48
C ASP A 154 2.14 10.88 22.80
N LYS A 155 2.37 12.03 23.43
CA LYS A 155 3.29 13.07 22.96
C LYS A 155 4.76 12.62 23.00
N TYR A 156 5.14 11.83 24.00
CA TYR A 156 6.51 11.32 24.12
C TYR A 156 6.80 10.31 23.00
N GLU A 157 5.85 9.44 22.74
CA GLU A 157 5.96 8.48 21.63
C GLU A 157 6.00 9.16 20.26
N LYS A 158 5.18 10.19 20.04
CA LYS A 158 5.27 11.01 18.81
C LYS A 158 6.67 11.60 18.64
N LYS A 159 7.22 12.21 19.71
CA LYS A 159 8.56 12.80 19.68
C LYS A 159 9.63 11.75 19.41
N ARG A 160 9.53 10.58 20.04
CA ARG A 160 10.45 9.44 19.81
C ARG A 160 10.43 9.01 18.35
N LEU A 161 9.24 8.74 17.79
CA LEU A 161 9.07 8.33 16.41
C LEU A 161 9.58 9.39 15.44
N LYS A 162 9.31 10.67 15.69
CA LYS A 162 9.81 11.78 14.88
C LYS A 162 11.35 11.81 14.86
N ASN A 163 11.99 11.67 16.02
CA ASN A 163 13.45 11.65 16.12
C ASN A 163 14.05 10.49 15.34
N ILE A 164 13.46 9.27 15.44
CA ILE A 164 13.90 8.11 14.66
C ILE A 164 13.83 8.42 13.16
N ILE A 165 12.69 8.91 12.68
CA ILE A 165 12.52 9.19 11.24
C ILE A 165 13.46 10.32 10.79
N SER A 166 13.64 11.37 11.60
CA SER A 166 14.53 12.47 11.27
C SER A 166 16.00 12.04 11.12
N SER A 167 16.42 10.99 11.85
CA SER A 167 17.80 10.50 11.78
C SER A 167 18.07 9.61 10.55
N ILE A 168 17.04 8.99 9.96
CA ILE A 168 17.19 8.04 8.86
C ILE A 168 16.69 8.56 7.50
N LYS A 169 15.82 9.57 7.51
CA LYS A 169 15.14 10.09 6.32
C LYS A 169 16.04 11.06 5.53
N PRO A 170 16.29 10.80 4.21
CA PRO A 170 16.88 11.79 3.33
C PRO A 170 15.95 13.00 3.11
N LYS A 171 16.50 14.16 2.72
CA LYS A 171 15.75 15.40 2.55
C LYS A 171 14.63 15.32 1.50
N ASP A 172 14.83 14.52 0.45
CA ASP A 172 13.91 14.43 -0.69
C ASP A 172 12.76 13.42 -0.51
N PHE A 173 12.50 13.02 0.75
CA PHE A 173 11.41 12.09 1.06
C PHE A 173 10.50 12.62 2.14
N GLY A 174 9.19 12.48 1.93
CA GLY A 174 8.19 12.53 2.97
C GLY A 174 8.03 11.15 3.61
N VAL A 175 7.79 11.10 4.92
CA VAL A 175 7.50 9.86 5.64
C VAL A 175 6.30 10.05 6.53
N ILE A 176 5.32 9.14 6.42
CA ILE A 176 4.16 9.11 7.30
C ILE A 176 4.27 7.89 8.21
N VAL A 177 4.25 8.12 9.51
CA VAL A 177 4.32 7.08 10.54
C VAL A 177 2.92 6.58 10.83
N ARG A 178 2.68 5.28 10.63
CA ARG A 178 1.39 4.63 10.87
C ARG A 178 1.19 4.34 12.38
N THR A 179 -0.05 4.18 12.80
CA THR A 179 -0.42 3.89 14.20
C THR A 179 0.27 2.64 14.76
N VAL A 180 0.45 1.62 13.92
CA VAL A 180 1.10 0.34 14.29
C VAL A 180 2.59 0.46 14.61
N SER A 181 3.21 1.60 14.32
CA SER A 181 4.61 1.91 14.67
C SER A 181 4.80 2.23 16.15
N ALA A 182 3.71 2.58 16.86
CA ALA A 182 3.79 2.91 18.28
C ALA A 182 4.33 1.70 19.09
N GLY A 183 5.29 1.98 19.96
CA GLY A 183 5.95 0.97 20.79
C GLY A 183 6.92 0.05 20.05
N LYS A 184 7.14 0.23 18.73
CA LYS A 184 8.11 -0.56 17.98
C LYS A 184 9.54 -0.09 18.25
N GLU A 185 10.46 -1.05 18.27
CA GLU A 185 11.91 -0.79 18.36
C GLU A 185 12.38 0.01 17.14
N GLN A 186 13.36 0.89 17.33
CA GLN A 186 13.96 1.70 16.27
C GLN A 186 14.40 0.86 15.08
N LYS A 187 15.09 -0.25 15.33
CA LYS A 187 15.61 -1.15 14.28
C LYS A 187 14.51 -1.70 13.37
N ILE A 188 13.31 -1.98 13.92
CA ILE A 188 12.17 -2.48 13.13
C ILE A 188 11.64 -1.38 12.20
N ILE A 189 11.60 -0.13 12.69
CA ILE A 189 11.18 1.04 11.90
C ILE A 189 12.19 1.33 10.79
N GLU A 190 13.49 1.27 11.10
CA GLU A 190 14.57 1.44 10.12
C GLU A 190 14.53 0.36 9.02
N ASN A 191 14.25 -0.88 9.39
CA ASN A 191 14.12 -1.96 8.42
C ASN A 191 12.96 -1.72 7.45
N ASP A 192 11.77 -1.30 7.94
CA ASP A 192 10.62 -0.99 7.08
C ASP A 192 10.94 0.20 6.15
N PHE A 193 11.62 1.23 6.67
CA PHE A 193 12.07 2.37 5.87
C PHE A 193 13.03 1.95 4.74
N ASN A 194 14.01 1.11 5.05
CA ASN A 194 15.00 0.65 4.07
C ASN A 194 14.35 -0.21 2.95
N GLU A 195 13.39 -1.07 3.28
CA GLU A 195 12.63 -1.84 2.28
C GLU A 195 11.83 -0.92 1.34
N LEU A 196 11.21 0.14 1.89
CA LEU A 196 10.48 1.12 1.09
C LEU A 196 11.43 1.91 0.17
N LEU A 197 12.59 2.31 0.68
CA LEU A 197 13.60 3.01 -0.08
C LEU A 197 14.17 2.14 -1.21
N GLU A 198 14.42 0.85 -0.96
CA GLU A 198 14.86 -0.11 -1.98
C GLU A 198 13.78 -0.27 -3.07
N THR A 199 12.51 -0.36 -2.67
CA THR A 199 11.37 -0.42 -3.59
C THR A 199 11.31 0.82 -4.49
N TRP A 200 11.44 2.01 -3.89
CA TRP A 200 11.48 3.25 -4.66
C TRP A 200 12.67 3.31 -5.62
N ASN A 201 13.87 2.98 -5.15
CA ASN A 201 15.07 2.99 -5.98
C ASN A 201 14.94 2.05 -7.18
N THR A 202 14.33 0.88 -7.00
CA THR A 202 14.03 -0.06 -8.08
C THR A 202 13.02 0.52 -9.07
N THR A 203 11.97 1.16 -8.57
CA THR A 203 10.95 1.84 -9.38
C THR A 203 11.56 3.00 -10.17
N ASN A 204 12.37 3.83 -9.53
CA ASN A 204 13.03 4.98 -10.14
C ASN A 204 14.01 4.57 -11.27
N LYS A 205 14.72 3.46 -11.11
CA LYS A 205 15.56 2.91 -12.20
C LYS A 205 14.73 2.54 -13.44
N LYS A 206 13.50 2.07 -13.28
CA LYS A 206 12.60 1.76 -14.40
C LYS A 206 12.08 3.01 -15.10
N ILE A 207 11.84 4.11 -14.37
CA ILE A 207 11.40 5.40 -14.94
C ILE A 207 12.35 5.85 -16.07
N ASN A 208 13.65 5.72 -15.84
CA ASN A 208 14.67 6.16 -16.79
C ASN A 208 14.91 5.17 -17.95
N LYS A 209 14.50 3.92 -17.80
CA LYS A 209 14.75 2.84 -18.78
C LYS A 209 13.55 2.56 -19.69
N LEU A 210 12.33 2.70 -19.19
CA LEU A 210 11.13 2.30 -19.91
C LEU A 210 10.51 3.50 -20.63
N LYS A 211 9.94 3.21 -21.80
CA LYS A 211 9.15 4.19 -22.57
C LYS A 211 7.70 4.21 -22.03
N SER A 212 7.01 5.34 -22.20
CA SER A 212 5.58 5.46 -21.91
C SER A 212 4.73 4.85 -23.06
N PRO A 213 3.58 4.22 -22.77
CA PRO A 213 3.08 3.84 -21.43
C PRO A 213 3.76 2.59 -20.88
N SER A 214 4.04 2.54 -19.58
CA SER A 214 4.61 1.35 -18.95
C SER A 214 4.29 1.26 -17.44
N LEU A 215 4.14 0.03 -16.94
CA LEU A 215 3.98 -0.27 -15.51
C LEU A 215 5.36 -0.26 -14.83
N LEU A 216 5.53 0.61 -13.85
CA LEU A 216 6.78 0.77 -13.08
C LEU A 216 6.78 -0.05 -11.80
N HIS A 217 5.66 -0.04 -11.07
CA HIS A 217 5.50 -0.72 -9.78
C HIS A 217 4.07 -1.25 -9.63
N THR A 218 3.96 -2.43 -9.04
CA THR A 218 2.68 -3.03 -8.63
C THR A 218 2.62 -3.05 -7.12
N ASP A 219 1.71 -2.26 -6.52
CA ASP A 219 1.50 -2.25 -5.06
C ASP A 219 0.62 -3.41 -4.63
N TYR A 220 -0.46 -3.65 -5.37
CA TYR A 220 -1.41 -4.70 -5.03
C TYR A 220 -0.84 -6.08 -5.30
N ASN A 221 -0.53 -6.75 -4.21
CA ASN A 221 -0.23 -8.18 -4.16
C ASN A 221 -0.83 -8.67 -2.84
N ILE A 222 -1.51 -9.80 -2.89
CA ILE A 222 -2.13 -10.40 -1.69
C ILE A 222 -1.13 -10.54 -0.54
N SER A 223 0.13 -10.83 -0.86
CA SER A 223 1.21 -10.91 0.13
C SER A 223 1.45 -9.56 0.83
N ASN A 224 1.45 -8.45 0.06
CA ASN A 224 1.64 -7.11 0.60
C ASN A 224 0.45 -6.70 1.47
N MET A 225 -0.78 -6.98 1.02
CA MET A 225 -1.99 -6.71 1.80
C MET A 225 -1.97 -7.48 3.12
N VAL A 226 -1.62 -8.77 3.09
CA VAL A 226 -1.54 -9.59 4.31
C VAL A 226 -0.54 -8.99 5.29
N ILE A 227 0.68 -8.72 4.84
CA ILE A 227 1.76 -8.23 5.71
C ILE A 227 1.43 -6.86 6.29
N ARG A 228 0.91 -5.96 5.45
CA ARG A 228 0.70 -4.55 5.78
C ARG A 228 -0.56 -4.31 6.60
N ASP A 229 -1.66 -4.97 6.24
CA ASP A 229 -2.98 -4.59 6.70
C ASP A 229 -3.65 -5.66 7.57
N LEU A 230 -3.39 -6.94 7.34
CA LEU A 230 -4.04 -8.04 8.04
C LEU A 230 -3.19 -8.67 9.14
N PHE A 231 -1.88 -8.84 8.93
CA PHE A 231 -1.00 -9.49 9.90
C PHE A 231 -0.56 -8.51 11.00
N THR A 232 -1.53 -8.09 11.81
CA THR A 232 -1.37 -7.20 12.97
C THR A 232 -0.79 -7.92 14.20
N ASN A 233 -0.59 -7.23 15.32
CA ASN A 233 0.03 -7.82 16.51
C ASN A 233 -0.90 -8.79 17.25
N ASP A 234 -2.20 -8.63 17.09
CA ASP A 234 -3.27 -9.46 17.67
C ASP A 234 -3.42 -10.81 16.97
N ILE A 235 -2.80 -10.98 15.80
CA ILE A 235 -2.80 -12.28 15.10
C ILE A 235 -1.90 -13.25 15.84
N ASN A 236 -2.45 -14.43 16.14
CA ASN A 236 -1.74 -15.53 16.77
C ASN A 236 -0.87 -16.28 15.75
N GLU A 237 -1.48 -16.76 14.67
CA GLU A 237 -0.80 -17.52 13.62
C GLU A 237 -1.33 -17.18 12.22
N LEU A 238 -0.47 -17.34 11.23
CA LEU A 238 -0.76 -17.18 9.81
C LEU A 238 -0.39 -18.47 9.07
N PHE A 239 -1.39 -19.16 8.53
CA PHE A 239 -1.22 -20.40 7.77
C PHE A 239 -1.33 -20.15 6.27
N ILE A 240 -0.44 -20.76 5.49
CA ILE A 240 -0.36 -20.54 4.03
C ILE A 240 -0.10 -21.88 3.35
N ASP A 241 -0.96 -22.27 2.41
CA ASP A 241 -0.83 -23.53 1.65
C ASP A 241 0.02 -23.41 0.38
N ASN A 242 0.34 -22.19 -0.08
CA ASN A 242 1.17 -21.94 -1.25
C ASN A 242 2.61 -21.61 -0.85
N LYS A 243 3.57 -22.43 -1.32
CA LYS A 243 5.00 -22.29 -0.99
C LYS A 243 5.63 -20.98 -1.45
N ALA A 244 5.22 -20.46 -2.61
CA ALA A 244 5.76 -19.21 -3.15
C ALA A 244 5.30 -18.00 -2.32
N ILE A 245 4.00 -17.96 -1.97
CA ILE A 245 3.42 -16.93 -1.10
C ILE A 245 4.03 -17.02 0.30
N TYR A 246 4.13 -18.21 0.88
CA TYR A 246 4.76 -18.44 2.17
C TYR A 246 6.19 -17.88 2.20
N ASN A 247 7.03 -18.26 1.24
CA ASN A 247 8.42 -17.82 1.18
C ASN A 247 8.54 -16.29 1.07
N ARG A 248 7.66 -15.65 0.30
CA ARG A 248 7.63 -14.18 0.12
C ARG A 248 7.26 -13.49 1.43
N ILE A 249 6.13 -13.88 2.04
CA ILE A 249 5.64 -13.30 3.30
C ILE A 249 6.65 -13.54 4.43
N TYR A 250 7.17 -14.76 4.56
CA TYR A 250 8.14 -15.12 5.57
C TYR A 250 9.44 -14.29 5.46
N LYS A 251 10.02 -14.22 4.26
CA LYS A 251 11.26 -13.46 4.02
C LYS A 251 11.08 -11.98 4.35
N TYR A 252 10.00 -11.37 3.88
CA TYR A 252 9.71 -9.96 4.14
C TYR A 252 9.51 -9.72 5.64
N THR A 253 8.63 -10.50 6.29
CA THR A 253 8.37 -10.35 7.73
C THR A 253 9.63 -10.55 8.56
N LYS A 254 10.48 -11.53 8.20
CA LYS A 254 11.74 -11.80 8.89
C LYS A 254 12.73 -10.64 8.80
N LYS A 255 12.77 -9.92 7.68
CA LYS A 255 13.60 -8.71 7.52
C LYS A 255 13.15 -7.59 8.46
N ILE A 256 11.84 -7.38 8.58
CA ILE A 256 11.28 -6.29 9.38
C ILE A 256 11.20 -6.67 10.85
N ASP A 257 10.58 -7.81 11.18
CA ASP A 257 10.35 -8.28 12.54
C ASP A 257 10.54 -9.80 12.62
N ALA A 258 11.73 -10.23 13.02
CA ALA A 258 12.08 -11.64 13.13
C ALA A 258 11.20 -12.40 14.14
N LYS A 259 10.76 -11.75 15.23
CA LYS A 259 9.87 -12.36 16.23
C LYS A 259 8.50 -12.67 15.63
N LYS A 260 8.00 -11.76 14.80
CA LYS A 260 6.70 -11.91 14.13
C LYS A 260 6.73 -13.02 13.07
N SER A 261 7.87 -13.26 12.43
CA SER A 261 8.01 -14.30 11.43
C SER A 261 7.80 -15.72 11.96
N SER A 262 8.02 -15.98 13.27
CA SER A 262 7.78 -17.28 13.90
C SER A 262 6.31 -17.71 13.92
N LYS A 263 5.39 -16.74 13.77
CA LYS A 263 3.93 -16.99 13.73
C LYS A 263 3.46 -17.45 12.33
N ILE A 264 4.33 -17.41 11.31
CA ILE A 264 3.99 -17.81 9.95
C ILE A 264 4.28 -19.29 9.76
N LYS A 265 3.25 -20.05 9.36
CA LYS A 265 3.32 -21.51 9.21
C LYS A 265 3.00 -21.89 7.76
N PHE A 266 3.83 -22.77 7.20
CA PHE A 266 3.50 -23.41 5.93
C PHE A 266 2.54 -24.55 6.20
N TYR A 267 1.38 -24.54 5.52
CA TYR A 267 0.40 -25.62 5.61
C TYR A 267 0.67 -26.63 4.50
N ASN A 268 0.94 -27.87 4.89
CA ASN A 268 1.23 -28.97 3.98
C ASN A 268 0.49 -30.24 4.43
N SER A 269 -0.84 -30.22 4.35
CA SER A 269 -1.69 -31.37 4.63
C SER A 269 -2.37 -31.87 3.36
N LYS A 270 -2.83 -33.13 3.35
CA LYS A 270 -3.63 -33.69 2.24
C LYS A 270 -5.02 -33.06 2.16
N THR A 271 -5.58 -32.65 3.31
CA THR A 271 -6.87 -31.95 3.36
C THR A 271 -6.66 -30.48 3.01
N PRO A 272 -7.46 -29.89 2.11
CA PRO A 272 -7.38 -28.46 1.82
C PRO A 272 -7.51 -27.62 3.11
N ILE A 273 -6.78 -26.50 3.16
CA ILE A 273 -6.68 -25.70 4.39
C ILE A 273 -8.03 -25.16 4.88
N PHE A 274 -8.93 -24.76 3.96
CA PHE A 274 -10.25 -24.23 4.33
C PHE A 274 -11.18 -25.33 4.83
N ASP A 275 -11.12 -26.54 4.25
CA ASP A 275 -11.88 -27.69 4.73
C ASP A 275 -11.42 -28.13 6.12
N ASN A 276 -10.08 -28.24 6.32
CA ASN A 276 -9.50 -28.68 7.58
C ASN A 276 -9.86 -27.76 8.78
N HIS A 277 -10.11 -26.48 8.51
CA HIS A 277 -10.48 -25.49 9.53
C HIS A 277 -11.97 -25.10 9.50
N ASN A 278 -12.81 -25.90 8.80
CA ASN A 278 -14.27 -25.69 8.69
C ASN A 278 -14.64 -24.28 8.17
N ILE A 279 -13.79 -23.73 7.28
CA ILE A 279 -14.00 -22.38 6.69
C ILE A 279 -15.02 -22.47 5.53
N GLU A 280 -14.94 -23.50 4.66
CA GLU A 280 -15.86 -23.69 3.54
C GLU A 280 -17.32 -23.80 3.98
N ASP A 281 -17.57 -24.54 5.06
CA ASP A 281 -18.92 -24.68 5.63
C ASP A 281 -19.45 -23.34 6.16
N GLN A 282 -18.58 -22.53 6.78
CA GLN A 282 -18.98 -21.22 7.29
C GLN A 282 -19.26 -20.24 6.14
N ILE A 283 -18.44 -20.26 5.06
CA ILE A 283 -18.72 -19.47 3.85
C ILE A 283 -20.05 -19.88 3.24
N SER A 284 -20.27 -21.18 3.07
CA SER A 284 -21.51 -21.71 2.49
C SER A 284 -22.76 -21.34 3.29
N LYS A 285 -22.66 -21.27 4.62
CA LYS A 285 -23.76 -20.82 5.50
C LYS A 285 -23.99 -19.32 5.41
N ALA A 286 -22.94 -18.52 5.22
CA ALA A 286 -23.05 -17.06 5.13
C ALA A 286 -23.63 -16.58 3.78
N LEU A 287 -23.57 -17.41 2.75
CA LEU A 287 -24.09 -17.10 1.41
C LEU A 287 -25.54 -17.57 1.18
N LYS A 288 -26.11 -18.33 2.11
CA LYS A 288 -27.53 -18.75 2.14
C LYS A 288 -28.38 -17.73 2.87
#